data_7ce69da90ac62b7941815e31e52206de
#
_entry.id   7ce69da90ac62b7941815e31e52206de
#
_cell.length_a   1.000
_cell.length_b   1.000
_cell.length_c   1.000
_cell.angle_alpha   90.00
_cell.angle_beta   90.00
_cell.angle_gamma   90.00
#
_symmetry.space_group_name_H-M   'P 1'
#
loop_
_entity.id
_entity.type
_entity.pdbx_description
1 polymer ?
#
loop_
_entity_poly.entity_id
_entity_poly.type
_entity_poly.pdbx_seq_one_letter_code
_entity_poly.pdbx_strand_id
1 'polypeptide(L)'
;MYEYKCEIVRVVDGDTVDVNIDLGFNTWLWKERIRLKGIDTPESRTRDPEEKKAGLYAKGVVEGFLPVGSTQVLKTTKDKSGKFGRTLGDFDIYDGQEDRRMGIVEYMIKHNVGVAYDCLLYTSPSPRDMPRS
;
A
#
# COMPACT_ATOMS: atom_id res chain seq x y z
N MET A 1 12.33 -2.01 -11.74
CA MET A 1 11.44 -1.15 -10.94
C MET A 1 11.27 0.19 -11.62
N TYR A 2 10.07 0.67 -11.70
CA TYR A 2 9.74 1.91 -12.38
C TYR A 2 9.23 2.92 -11.38
N GLU A 3 9.60 4.20 -11.58
CA GLU A 3 9.14 5.28 -10.72
C GLU A 3 8.31 6.25 -11.51
N TYR A 4 7.19 6.65 -10.93
CA TYR A 4 6.28 7.60 -11.56
C TYR A 4 5.80 8.59 -10.53
N LYS A 5 5.54 9.82 -10.97
CA LYS A 5 4.78 10.75 -10.15
C LYS A 5 3.32 10.35 -10.23
N CYS A 6 2.64 10.47 -9.12
CA CYS A 6 1.21 10.17 -9.09
C CYS A 6 0.49 11.12 -8.16
N GLU A 7 -0.81 11.21 -8.37
CA GLU A 7 -1.69 12.00 -7.54
C GLU A 7 -2.60 11.05 -6.79
N ILE A 8 -2.73 11.24 -5.49
CA ILE A 8 -3.53 10.34 -4.66
C ILE A 8 -5.00 10.67 -4.85
N VAL A 9 -5.78 9.68 -5.30
CA VAL A 9 -7.22 9.82 -5.45
C VAL A 9 -7.92 9.49 -4.14
N ARG A 10 -7.59 8.34 -3.58
CA ARG A 10 -8.10 7.96 -2.26
C ARG A 10 -7.37 6.74 -1.73
N VAL A 11 -7.37 6.60 -0.43
CA VAL A 11 -6.86 5.39 0.24
C VAL A 11 -8.06 4.49 0.48
N VAL A 12 -8.02 3.29 -0.08
CA VAL A 12 -9.13 2.33 0.05
C VAL A 12 -9.01 1.55 1.34
N ASP A 13 -7.85 0.99 1.57
CA ASP A 13 -7.49 0.27 2.79
C ASP A 13 -6.02 0.53 3.09
N GLY A 14 -5.54 0.00 4.19
CA GLY A 14 -4.14 0.19 4.56
C GLY A 14 -3.16 -0.36 3.54
N ASP A 15 -3.59 -1.23 2.65
CA ASP A 15 -2.71 -1.82 1.64
C ASP A 15 -3.18 -1.55 0.21
N THR A 16 -4.14 -0.67 0.01
CA THR A 16 -4.70 -0.40 -1.31
C THR A 16 -4.99 1.09 -1.47
N VAL A 17 -4.45 1.68 -2.53
CA VAL A 17 -4.57 3.12 -2.80
C VAL A 17 -4.92 3.32 -4.26
N ASP A 18 -5.88 4.20 -4.53
CA ASP A 18 -6.21 4.59 -5.90
C ASP A 18 -5.49 5.88 -6.24
N VAL A 19 -4.83 5.90 -7.39
CA VAL A 19 -4.03 7.04 -7.82
C VAL A 19 -4.24 7.36 -9.29
N ASN A 20 -3.85 8.56 -9.69
CA ASN A 20 -3.69 8.91 -11.09
C ASN A 20 -2.19 8.94 -11.35
N ILE A 21 -1.73 8.23 -12.35
CA ILE A 21 -0.30 8.09 -12.63
C ILE A 21 0.08 8.96 -13.81
N ASP A 22 1.10 9.80 -13.61
CA ASP A 22 1.63 10.65 -14.67
C ASP A 22 2.65 9.85 -15.47
N LEU A 23 2.34 9.58 -16.73
CA LEU A 23 3.22 8.82 -17.60
C LEU A 23 4.14 9.74 -18.42
N GLY A 24 4.05 11.04 -18.22
CA GLY A 24 4.81 11.98 -19.00
C GLY A 24 4.07 12.34 -20.29
N PHE A 25 4.54 13.40 -20.97
CA PHE A 25 3.94 13.87 -22.23
C PHE A 25 2.44 14.14 -22.11
N ASN A 26 2.01 14.62 -20.94
CA ASN A 26 0.59 14.89 -20.67
C ASN A 26 -0.29 13.67 -20.76
N THR A 27 0.28 12.50 -20.55
CA THR A 27 -0.46 11.24 -20.58
C THR A 27 -0.61 10.72 -19.16
N TRP A 28 -1.83 10.37 -18.78
CA TRP A 28 -2.14 9.92 -17.44
C TRP A 28 -2.90 8.61 -17.48
N LEU A 29 -2.62 7.76 -16.49
CA LEU A 29 -3.51 6.65 -16.18
C LEU A 29 -4.38 7.08 -15.02
N TRP A 30 -5.68 7.09 -15.25
CA TRP A 30 -6.63 7.61 -14.26
C TRP A 30 -7.17 6.50 -13.39
N LYS A 31 -7.20 6.76 -12.09
CA LYS A 31 -7.85 5.87 -11.11
C LYS A 31 -7.27 4.45 -11.14
N GLU A 32 -5.95 4.36 -11.18
CA GLU A 32 -5.29 3.08 -11.08
C GLU A 32 -5.27 2.61 -9.64
N ARG A 33 -5.61 1.36 -9.42
CA ARG A 33 -5.61 0.80 -8.08
C ARG A 33 -4.26 0.15 -7.81
N ILE A 34 -3.60 0.64 -6.77
CA ILE A 34 -2.28 0.15 -6.38
C ILE A 34 -2.41 -0.69 -5.13
N ARG A 35 -1.94 -1.93 -5.20
CA ARG A 35 -1.84 -2.80 -4.05
C ARG A 35 -0.42 -2.69 -3.51
N LEU A 36 -0.26 -2.37 -2.26
CA LEU A 36 1.07 -2.25 -1.68
C LEU A 36 1.72 -3.62 -1.66
N LYS A 37 2.93 -3.69 -2.21
CA LYS A 37 3.63 -4.94 -2.39
C LYS A 37 4.32 -5.35 -1.11
N GLY A 38 4.10 -6.58 -0.69
CA GLY A 38 4.84 -7.14 0.43
C GLY A 38 4.21 -6.91 1.80
N ILE A 39 3.00 -6.35 1.85
CA ILE A 39 2.34 -6.13 3.12
C ILE A 39 0.87 -6.52 3.02
N ASP A 40 0.33 -6.98 4.14
CA ASP A 40 -1.09 -7.28 4.26
C ASP A 40 -1.58 -6.57 5.52
N THR A 41 -2.68 -5.84 5.40
CA THR A 41 -3.26 -5.11 6.52
C THR A 41 -4.68 -5.60 6.79
N PRO A 42 -5.19 -5.38 8.01
CA PRO A 42 -6.57 -5.74 8.29
C PRO A 42 -7.53 -4.93 7.43
N GLU A 43 -8.67 -5.52 7.15
CA GLU A 43 -9.68 -4.83 6.34
C GLU A 43 -10.43 -3.81 7.17
N SER A 44 -10.71 -2.67 6.57
CA SER A 44 -11.45 -1.62 7.25
C SER A 44 -12.95 -1.77 7.09
N ARG A 45 -13.39 -2.61 6.15
CA ARG A 45 -14.81 -2.80 5.87
C ARG A 45 -15.28 -4.19 6.23
N THR A 46 -14.86 -4.68 7.35
CA THR A 46 -15.26 -5.98 7.86
C THR A 46 -16.33 -5.79 8.94
N ARG A 47 -17.05 -6.86 9.25
CA ARG A 47 -18.02 -6.84 10.32
C ARG A 47 -17.39 -7.11 11.69
N ASP A 48 -16.18 -7.63 11.70
CA ASP A 48 -15.46 -7.88 12.94
C ASP A 48 -15.01 -6.56 13.53
N PRO A 49 -15.51 -6.15 14.71
CA PRO A 49 -15.16 -4.84 15.26
C PRO A 49 -13.68 -4.65 15.52
N GLU A 50 -12.99 -5.69 15.95
CA GLU A 50 -11.56 -5.57 16.22
C GLU A 50 -10.76 -5.46 14.95
N GLU A 51 -11.08 -6.26 13.96
CA GLU A 51 -10.42 -6.17 12.66
C GLU A 51 -10.70 -4.83 12.02
N LYS A 52 -11.94 -4.37 12.11
CA LYS A 52 -12.32 -3.08 11.54
C LYS A 52 -11.53 -1.94 12.17
N LYS A 53 -11.37 -1.98 13.48
CA LYS A 53 -10.61 -0.96 14.19
C LYS A 53 -9.16 -0.94 13.73
N ALA A 54 -8.55 -2.12 13.63
CA ALA A 54 -7.18 -2.23 13.18
C ALA A 54 -7.05 -1.79 11.71
N GLY A 55 -8.03 -2.14 10.89
CA GLY A 55 -8.04 -1.75 9.49
C GLY A 55 -8.18 -0.24 9.31
N LEU A 56 -9.04 0.38 10.10
CA LEU A 56 -9.19 1.83 10.06
C LEU A 56 -7.92 2.54 10.53
N TYR A 57 -7.25 1.97 11.52
CA TYR A 57 -5.99 2.53 11.97
C TYR A 57 -4.94 2.46 10.86
N ALA A 58 -4.81 1.31 10.20
CA ALA A 58 -3.85 1.15 9.11
C ALA A 58 -4.17 2.12 7.97
N LYS A 59 -5.45 2.24 7.62
CA LYS A 59 -5.88 3.17 6.59
C LYS A 59 -5.51 4.60 6.97
N GLY A 60 -5.71 4.97 8.23
CA GLY A 60 -5.38 6.31 8.71
C GLY A 60 -3.90 6.61 8.64
N VAL A 61 -3.06 5.63 8.94
CA VAL A 61 -1.61 5.82 8.81
C VAL A 61 -1.24 6.11 7.36
N VAL A 62 -1.80 5.36 6.42
CA VAL A 62 -1.52 5.58 5.00
C VAL A 62 -2.04 6.94 4.57
N GLU A 63 -3.24 7.31 5.00
CA GLU A 63 -3.81 8.62 4.65
C GLU A 63 -2.95 9.76 5.17
N GLY A 64 -2.30 9.56 6.29
CA GLY A 64 -1.41 10.58 6.85
C GLY A 64 -0.19 10.84 5.97
N PHE A 65 0.34 9.80 5.35
CA PHE A 65 1.48 9.95 4.44
C PHE A 65 1.05 10.28 3.01
N LEU A 66 -0.14 9.87 2.62
CA LEU A 66 -0.62 10.02 1.25
C LEU A 66 -1.96 10.77 1.25
N PRO A 67 -1.95 12.06 1.59
CA PRO A 67 -3.20 12.82 1.60
C PRO A 67 -3.82 12.88 0.21
N VAL A 68 -5.14 12.86 0.17
CA VAL A 68 -5.86 12.94 -1.10
C VAL A 68 -5.48 14.24 -1.81
N GLY A 69 -5.18 14.13 -3.11
CA GLY A 69 -4.77 15.28 -3.91
C GLY A 69 -3.28 15.56 -3.86
N SER A 70 -2.53 14.88 -3.00
CA SER A 70 -1.08 15.11 -2.92
C SER A 70 -0.36 14.39 -4.05
N THR A 71 0.83 14.91 -4.39
CA THR A 71 1.68 14.29 -5.39
C THR A 71 2.73 13.44 -4.67
N GLN A 72 2.83 12.20 -5.08
CA GLN A 72 3.74 11.25 -4.46
C GLN A 72 4.54 10.53 -5.53
N VAL A 73 5.59 9.83 -5.10
CA VAL A 73 6.39 9.00 -5.99
C VAL A 73 5.96 7.56 -5.80
N LEU A 74 5.50 6.96 -6.87
CA LEU A 74 5.06 5.56 -6.89
C LEU A 74 6.17 4.73 -7.52
N LYS A 75 6.56 3.66 -6.84
CA LYS A 75 7.54 2.71 -7.35
C LYS A 75 6.81 1.41 -7.66
N THR A 76 6.80 1.02 -8.92
CA THR A 76 6.13 -0.20 -9.32
C THR A 76 7.13 -1.20 -9.84
N THR A 77 6.81 -2.47 -9.71
CA THR A 77 7.51 -3.49 -10.47
C THR A 77 6.71 -3.71 -11.73
N LYS A 78 7.40 -3.98 -12.81
CA LYS A 78 6.70 -4.30 -14.03
C LYS A 78 6.21 -5.72 -13.89
N ASP A 79 5.11 -5.88 -13.26
CA ASP A 79 4.62 -7.18 -12.97
C ASP A 79 3.29 -7.40 -13.63
N LYS A 80 2.99 -8.60 -13.86
CA LYS A 80 1.76 -8.98 -14.41
C LYS A 80 0.76 -9.13 -13.36
N SER A 81 0.56 -8.15 -12.62
CA SER A 81 -0.43 -8.19 -11.58
C SER A 81 -1.81 -8.05 -12.13
N GLY A 82 -1.94 -7.95 -13.40
CA GLY A 82 -3.23 -7.76 -14.04
C GLY A 82 -4.24 -8.84 -13.77
N LYS A 83 -3.84 -9.90 -13.08
CA LYS A 83 -4.74 -10.95 -12.71
C LYS A 83 -6.00 -10.44 -12.04
N PHE A 84 -5.87 -9.42 -11.23
CA PHE A 84 -7.02 -8.81 -10.56
C PHE A 84 -7.17 -7.35 -10.92
N GLY A 85 -6.54 -6.92 -12.01
CA GLY A 85 -6.63 -5.53 -12.40
C GLY A 85 -5.94 -4.59 -11.45
N ARG A 86 -4.98 -5.07 -10.66
CA ARG A 86 -4.26 -4.24 -9.72
C ARG A 86 -2.78 -4.22 -10.04
N THR A 87 -2.17 -3.07 -9.83
CA THR A 87 -0.74 -2.90 -9.98
C THR A 87 -0.09 -2.98 -8.61
N LEU A 88 1.00 -3.70 -8.50
CA LEU A 88 1.75 -3.78 -7.27
C LEU A 88 2.73 -2.64 -7.19
N GLY A 89 2.85 -2.02 -6.03
CA GLY A 89 3.77 -0.90 -5.89
C GLY A 89 4.03 -0.53 -4.45
N ASP A 90 4.81 0.53 -4.30
CA ASP A 90 5.17 1.10 -3.02
C ASP A 90 5.29 2.60 -3.21
N PHE A 91 5.14 3.36 -2.14
CA PHE A 91 5.27 4.81 -2.21
C PHE A 91 6.47 5.24 -1.40
N ASP A 92 7.21 6.21 -1.92
CA ASP A 92 8.36 6.77 -1.24
C ASP A 92 7.88 7.85 -0.29
N ILE A 93 8.15 7.69 0.99
CA ILE A 93 7.73 8.64 2.03
C ILE A 93 8.93 9.10 2.83
N TYR A 94 8.74 10.16 3.60
CA TYR A 94 9.76 10.67 4.50
C TYR A 94 9.36 10.32 5.93
N ASP A 95 10.27 9.63 6.64
CA ASP A 95 10.08 9.31 8.04
C ASP A 95 10.76 10.39 8.88
N GLY A 96 9.96 11.21 9.53
CA GLY A 96 10.48 12.31 10.33
C GLY A 96 11.20 11.84 11.61
N GLN A 97 10.90 10.65 12.08
CA GLN A 97 11.57 10.15 13.29
C GLN A 97 12.98 9.69 12.99
N GLU A 98 13.18 9.03 11.86
CA GLU A 98 14.51 8.56 11.46
C GLU A 98 15.19 9.53 10.52
N ASP A 99 14.49 10.59 10.12
CA ASP A 99 15.02 11.62 9.25
C ASP A 99 15.60 11.02 7.96
N ARG A 100 14.84 10.13 7.34
CA ARG A 100 15.23 9.55 6.07
C ARG A 100 13.99 9.15 5.28
N ARG A 101 14.20 8.98 3.98
CA ARG A 101 13.13 8.51 3.12
C ARG A 101 13.14 6.99 3.11
N MET A 102 11.95 6.42 2.99
CA MET A 102 11.81 4.97 2.90
C MET A 102 10.50 4.65 2.19
N GLY A 103 10.30 3.39 1.83
CA GLY A 103 9.02 2.96 1.29
C GLY A 103 7.98 2.91 2.40
N ILE A 104 6.74 3.24 2.06
CA ILE A 104 5.67 3.21 3.05
C ILE A 104 5.45 1.79 3.59
N VAL A 105 5.70 0.77 2.76
CA VAL A 105 5.58 -0.62 3.20
C VAL A 105 6.58 -0.92 4.32
N GLU A 106 7.82 -0.48 4.15
CA GLU A 106 8.84 -0.66 5.18
C GLU A 106 8.42 0.01 6.48
N TYR A 107 7.92 1.25 6.39
CA TYR A 107 7.46 1.97 7.55
C TYR A 107 6.35 1.22 8.28
N MET A 108 5.38 0.73 7.53
CA MET A 108 4.23 0.07 8.13
C MET A 108 4.61 -1.24 8.80
N ILE A 109 5.50 -2.01 8.19
CA ILE A 109 5.96 -3.26 8.80
C ILE A 109 6.74 -2.97 10.07
N LYS A 110 7.60 -1.97 10.02
CA LYS A 110 8.43 -1.59 11.16
C LYS A 110 7.58 -1.15 12.36
N HIS A 111 6.48 -0.51 12.10
CA HIS A 111 5.59 -0.02 13.16
C HIS A 111 4.40 -0.93 13.42
N ASN A 112 4.44 -2.14 12.91
CA ASN A 112 3.40 -3.15 13.13
C ASN A 112 2.02 -2.71 12.67
N VAL A 113 1.97 -1.91 11.63
CA VAL A 113 0.69 -1.49 11.06
C VAL A 113 0.11 -2.59 10.19
N GLY A 114 0.97 -3.39 9.58
CA GLY A 114 0.57 -4.54 8.79
C GLY A 114 1.57 -5.65 8.94
N VAL A 115 1.34 -6.73 8.24
CA VAL A 115 2.17 -7.93 8.31
C VAL A 115 2.91 -8.10 6.99
N ALA A 116 4.20 -8.38 7.07
CA ALA A 116 4.98 -8.64 5.87
C ALA A 116 4.42 -9.85 5.13
N TYR A 117 4.32 -9.74 3.82
CA TYR A 117 3.76 -10.79 3.00
C TYR A 117 4.63 -10.94 1.76
N ASP A 118 5.12 -12.14 1.52
CA ASP A 118 5.95 -12.43 0.36
C ASP A 118 5.43 -13.69 -0.31
N CYS A 119 4.70 -13.52 -1.37
CA CYS A 119 4.11 -14.65 -2.06
C CYS A 119 5.12 -15.44 -2.88
N LEU A 120 6.31 -14.91 -3.09
CA LEU A 120 7.35 -15.65 -3.82
C LEU A 120 8.04 -16.65 -2.94
N LEU A 121 8.17 -16.35 -1.66
CA LEU A 121 8.82 -17.23 -0.71
C LEU A 121 7.81 -17.95 0.16
N TYR A 122 6.61 -17.98 -0.27
CA TYR A 122 5.54 -18.48 0.54
C TYR A 122 5.60 -19.99 0.64
N THR A 123 6.19 -20.46 1.70
CA THR A 123 6.21 -21.88 2.01
C THR A 123 5.52 -22.17 3.33
N SER A 124 5.12 -21.13 4.02
CA SER A 124 4.38 -21.25 5.27
C SER A 124 3.04 -20.58 5.12
N PRO A 125 2.10 -20.87 6.00
CA PRO A 125 0.77 -20.29 5.88
C PRO A 125 0.83 -18.77 5.91
N SER A 126 -0.07 -18.15 5.19
CA SER A 126 -0.22 -16.71 5.28
C SER A 126 -0.68 -16.35 6.68
N PRO A 127 -0.58 -15.07 7.06
CA PRO A 127 -1.06 -14.66 8.38
C PRO A 127 -2.52 -15.02 8.63
N ARG A 128 -3.31 -15.11 7.58
CA ARG A 128 -4.72 -15.49 7.73
C ARG A 128 -4.92 -16.95 8.00
N ASP A 129 -3.99 -17.77 7.52
CA ASP A 129 -4.07 -19.22 7.66
C ASP A 129 -3.41 -19.70 8.93
N MET A 130 -2.64 -18.85 9.58
CA MET A 130 -1.96 -19.25 10.80
C MET A 130 -2.93 -19.21 11.97
N PRO A 131 -2.80 -20.17 12.86
CA PRO A 131 -3.61 -20.11 14.08
C PRO A 131 -3.30 -18.83 14.82
N ARG A 132 -4.33 -18.16 15.27
CA ARG A 132 -4.15 -16.97 16.06
C ARG A 132 -3.93 -17.39 17.48
N SER A 133 -2.80 -17.14 17.96
CA SER A 133 -2.50 -17.54 19.35
C SER A 133 -2.26 -16.31 20.17
#